data_1002e86e5c907922c4e1fe7befacc20b
#
_entry.id   1002e86e5c907922c4e1fe7befacc20b
#
_cell.length_a   1.000
_cell.length_b   1.000
_cell.length_c   1.000
_cell.angle_alpha   90.00
_cell.angle_beta   90.00
_cell.angle_gamma   90.00
#
_symmetry.space_group_name_H-M   'P 1'
#
loop_
_entity.id
_entity.type
_entity.pdbx_description
1 polymer ?
#
loop_
_entity_poly.entity_id
_entity_poly.type
_entity_poly.pdbx_seq_one_letter_code
_entity_poly.pdbx_strand_id
1 'polypeptide(L)'
;AGTTACWVIVPAETGVPVGIVGVRSMDHTCSMVEGFAVTAEEFRGTSIFQTAGRLVLGCLFGQMGVHRAEFRIDVRNGRANGALRKLGATQEGLLRRARAADGEFHDQVLWAIVATDWNDTPAVHTSSVH
;
A
#
# COMPACT_ATOMS: atom_id res chain seq x y z
N ALA A 1 17.12 -8.17 -8.18
CA ALA A 1 15.89 -8.92 -8.38
C ALA A 1 15.10 -8.92 -7.09
N GLY A 2 13.89 -8.46 -7.15
CA GLY A 2 13.07 -8.34 -5.98
C GLY A 2 12.24 -9.57 -5.71
N THR A 3 12.07 -9.86 -4.44
CA THR A 3 11.07 -10.80 -4.00
C THR A 3 9.72 -10.10 -4.09
N THR A 4 8.71 -10.80 -4.61
CA THR A 4 7.36 -10.27 -4.70
C THR A 4 6.45 -11.06 -3.76
N ALA A 5 5.64 -10.34 -2.99
CA ALA A 5 4.62 -10.93 -2.15
C ALA A 5 3.29 -10.26 -2.45
N CYS A 6 2.23 -11.04 -2.47
CA CYS A 6 0.89 -10.54 -2.76
C CYS A 6 -0.11 -11.09 -1.75
N TRP A 7 -1.11 -10.29 -1.47
CA TRP A 7 -2.24 -10.65 -0.62
C TRP A 7 -3.52 -10.43 -1.42
N VAL A 8 -4.41 -11.41 -1.35
CA VAL A 8 -5.73 -11.29 -1.96
C VAL A 8 -6.69 -10.74 -0.92
N ILE A 9 -7.45 -9.72 -1.31
CA ILE A 9 -8.44 -9.11 -0.41
C ILE A 9 -9.75 -9.88 -0.58
N VAL A 10 -10.20 -10.50 0.50
CA VAL A 10 -11.44 -11.27 0.49
C VAL A 10 -12.31 -10.80 1.66
N PRO A 11 -13.41 -10.07 1.39
CA PRO A 11 -14.31 -9.68 2.46
C PRO A 11 -14.95 -10.91 3.10
N ALA A 12 -15.00 -10.94 4.43
CA ALA A 12 -15.53 -12.09 5.16
C ALA A 12 -17.02 -12.33 4.83
N GLU A 13 -17.75 -11.25 4.57
CA GLU A 13 -19.19 -11.34 4.33
C GLU A 13 -19.52 -12.09 3.04
N THR A 14 -18.70 -11.98 2.03
CA THR A 14 -18.99 -12.56 0.72
C THR A 14 -18.09 -13.73 0.37
N GLY A 15 -16.87 -13.78 0.91
CA GLY A 15 -15.88 -14.78 0.51
C GLY A 15 -15.39 -14.63 -0.91
N VAL A 16 -15.68 -13.53 -1.58
CA VAL A 16 -15.32 -13.31 -2.99
C VAL A 16 -14.16 -12.32 -3.06
N PRO A 17 -13.07 -12.67 -3.76
CA PRO A 17 -11.94 -11.76 -3.90
C PRO A 17 -12.33 -10.47 -4.59
N VAL A 18 -11.88 -9.34 -4.04
CA VAL A 18 -12.18 -8.00 -4.57
C VAL A 18 -10.92 -7.23 -4.95
N GLY A 19 -9.75 -7.74 -4.65
CA GLY A 19 -8.53 -7.03 -5.00
C GLY A 19 -7.28 -7.76 -4.56
N ILE A 20 -6.15 -7.18 -4.94
CA ILE A 20 -4.82 -7.68 -4.60
C ILE A 20 -4.00 -6.52 -4.11
N VAL A 21 -3.27 -6.73 -3.02
CA VAL A 21 -2.24 -5.82 -2.55
C VAL A 21 -0.93 -6.55 -2.63
N GLY A 22 0.07 -5.93 -3.19
CA GLY A 22 1.36 -6.57 -3.35
C GLY A 22 2.52 -5.64 -3.07
N VAL A 23 3.69 -6.23 -2.88
CA VAL A 23 4.93 -5.49 -2.71
C VAL A 23 6.03 -6.15 -3.50
N ARG A 24 6.96 -5.34 -3.96
CA ARG A 24 8.19 -5.76 -4.63
C ARG A 24 9.36 -5.27 -3.82
N SER A 25 10.31 -6.16 -3.55
CA SER A 25 11.52 -5.77 -2.84
C SER A 25 12.36 -4.83 -3.70
N MET A 26 12.88 -3.78 -3.07
CA MET A 26 13.74 -2.80 -3.72
C MET A 26 15.22 -3.03 -3.41
N ASP A 27 15.52 -3.94 -2.48
CA ASP A 27 16.90 -4.27 -2.13
C ASP A 27 17.02 -5.76 -1.81
N HIS A 28 18.23 -6.20 -1.55
CA HIS A 28 18.53 -7.62 -1.31
C HIS A 28 18.01 -8.12 0.03
N THR A 29 17.79 -7.21 0.98
CA THR A 29 17.42 -7.60 2.35
C THR A 29 15.93 -7.52 2.59
N CYS A 30 15.15 -7.08 1.60
CA CYS A 30 13.72 -6.80 1.75
C CYS A 30 13.42 -5.76 2.83
N SER A 31 14.39 -4.88 3.11
CA SER A 31 14.18 -3.80 4.06
C SER A 31 13.38 -2.64 3.46
N MET A 32 13.42 -2.51 2.14
CA MET A 32 12.66 -1.51 1.40
C MET A 32 11.80 -2.20 0.34
N VAL A 33 10.53 -1.84 0.30
CA VAL A 33 9.60 -2.42 -0.67
C VAL A 33 8.81 -1.32 -1.37
N GLU A 34 8.38 -1.62 -2.57
CA GLU A 34 7.42 -0.80 -3.30
C GLU A 34 6.09 -1.53 -3.34
N GLY A 35 5.04 -0.83 -2.93
CA GLY A 35 3.70 -1.41 -2.86
C GLY A 35 2.84 -1.05 -4.06
N PHE A 36 1.90 -1.91 -4.35
CA PHE A 36 0.89 -1.66 -5.37
C PHE A 36 -0.43 -2.32 -4.94
N ALA A 37 -1.53 -1.85 -5.52
CA ALA A 37 -2.83 -2.45 -5.25
C ALA A 37 -3.69 -2.39 -6.51
N VAL A 38 -4.48 -3.44 -6.70
CA VAL A 38 -5.52 -3.48 -7.73
C VAL A 38 -6.81 -3.90 -7.03
N THR A 39 -7.83 -3.08 -7.16
CA THR A 39 -9.11 -3.33 -6.49
C THR A 39 -10.23 -3.26 -7.50
N ALA A 40 -11.21 -4.16 -7.39
CA ALA A 40 -12.41 -4.11 -8.20
C ALA A 40 -13.07 -2.73 -8.05
N GLU A 41 -13.58 -2.19 -9.15
CA GLU A 41 -14.01 -0.80 -9.20
C GLU A 41 -15.07 -0.46 -8.15
N GLU A 42 -16.02 -1.35 -7.92
CA GLU A 42 -17.09 -1.12 -6.96
C GLU A 42 -16.60 -1.06 -5.51
N PHE A 43 -15.36 -1.49 -5.24
CA PHE A 43 -14.81 -1.45 -3.88
C PHE A 43 -13.75 -0.36 -3.69
N ARG A 44 -13.47 0.41 -4.73
CA ARG A 44 -12.52 1.51 -4.62
C ARG A 44 -13.07 2.58 -3.69
N GLY A 45 -12.21 3.07 -2.82
CA GLY A 45 -12.59 4.12 -1.87
C GLY A 45 -13.41 3.62 -0.69
N THR A 46 -13.56 2.30 -0.54
CA THR A 46 -14.29 1.73 0.59
C THR A 46 -13.35 1.48 1.77
N SER A 47 -13.95 1.23 2.94
CA SER A 47 -13.19 0.88 4.15
C SER A 47 -12.47 -0.46 4.00
N ILE A 48 -12.88 -1.30 3.08
CA ILE A 48 -12.24 -2.59 2.83
C ILE A 48 -10.78 -2.38 2.45
N PHE A 49 -10.50 -1.43 1.57
CA PHE A 49 -9.13 -1.15 1.15
C PHE A 49 -8.29 -0.63 2.32
N GLN A 50 -8.85 0.24 3.15
CA GLN A 50 -8.13 0.76 4.32
C GLN A 50 -7.79 -0.36 5.30
N THR A 51 -8.75 -1.23 5.57
CA THR A 51 -8.54 -2.37 6.46
C THR A 51 -7.45 -3.30 5.91
N ALA A 52 -7.55 -3.64 4.64
CA ALA A 52 -6.56 -4.51 4.00
C ALA A 52 -5.17 -3.88 4.02
N GLY A 53 -5.08 -2.59 3.73
CA GLY A 53 -3.81 -1.87 3.76
C GLY A 53 -3.16 -1.91 5.12
N ARG A 54 -3.93 -1.70 6.18
CA ARG A 54 -3.38 -1.75 7.54
C ARG A 54 -2.89 -3.14 7.92
N LEU A 55 -3.62 -4.17 7.52
CA LEU A 55 -3.20 -5.54 7.79
C LEU A 55 -1.91 -5.89 7.05
N VAL A 56 -1.81 -5.50 5.80
CA VAL A 56 -0.60 -5.75 5.00
C VAL A 56 0.59 -4.99 5.57
N LEU A 57 0.42 -3.72 5.91
CA LEU A 57 1.51 -2.93 6.49
C LEU A 57 1.95 -3.49 7.84
N GLY A 58 1.00 -3.95 8.65
CA GLY A 58 1.32 -4.62 9.91
C GLY A 58 2.15 -5.86 9.70
N CYS A 59 1.82 -6.65 8.66
CA CYS A 59 2.60 -7.83 8.31
C CYS A 59 4.00 -7.45 7.83
N LEU A 60 4.10 -6.45 6.95
CA LEU A 60 5.39 -6.02 6.42
C LEU A 60 6.33 -5.54 7.52
N PHE A 61 5.86 -4.65 8.37
CA PHE A 61 6.70 -4.06 9.41
C PHE A 61 6.88 -4.98 10.62
N GLY A 62 5.84 -5.71 10.98
CA GLY A 62 5.87 -6.52 12.20
C GLY A 62 6.45 -7.90 12.01
N GLN A 63 6.20 -8.55 10.87
CA GLN A 63 6.60 -9.94 10.65
C GLN A 63 7.73 -10.09 9.64
N MET A 64 7.75 -9.24 8.62
CA MET A 64 8.72 -9.39 7.53
C MET A 64 9.95 -8.49 7.69
N GLY A 65 9.97 -7.65 8.71
CA GLY A 65 11.14 -6.82 9.00
C GLY A 65 11.38 -5.70 8.01
N VAL A 66 10.36 -5.28 7.28
CA VAL A 66 10.46 -4.15 6.36
C VAL A 66 10.65 -2.87 7.15
N HIS A 67 11.53 -1.99 6.69
CA HIS A 67 11.77 -0.69 7.32
C HIS A 67 11.07 0.45 6.60
N ARG A 68 10.85 0.30 5.30
CA ARG A 68 10.31 1.38 4.47
C ARG A 68 9.47 0.80 3.35
N ALA A 69 8.25 1.31 3.19
CA ALA A 69 7.38 0.98 2.07
C ALA A 69 7.11 2.24 1.27
N GLU A 70 7.31 2.18 -0.05
CA GLU A 70 7.09 3.27 -0.97
C GLU A 70 5.92 2.97 -1.88
N PHE A 71 5.24 4.04 -2.31
CA PHE A 71 4.10 3.94 -3.23
C PHE A 71 4.19 5.10 -4.21
N ARG A 72 4.04 4.81 -5.49
CA ARG A 72 4.05 5.81 -6.55
C ARG A 72 2.68 5.88 -7.15
N ILE A 73 2.03 7.02 -7.03
CA ILE A 73 0.63 7.19 -7.42
C ILE A 73 0.54 8.35 -8.40
N ASP A 74 -0.12 8.13 -9.53
CA ASP A 74 -0.41 9.19 -10.50
C ASP A 74 -1.08 10.36 -9.78
N VAL A 75 -0.62 11.58 -10.04
CA VAL A 75 -1.17 12.78 -9.38
C VAL A 75 -2.67 12.91 -9.62
N ARG A 76 -3.17 12.39 -10.74
CA ARG A 76 -4.59 12.46 -11.10
C ARG A 76 -5.45 11.48 -10.31
N ASN A 77 -4.83 10.51 -9.65
CA ASN A 77 -5.56 9.50 -8.90
C ASN A 77 -5.79 9.98 -7.47
N GLY A 78 -6.75 10.90 -7.32
CA GLY A 78 -7.04 11.49 -6.01
C GLY A 78 -7.49 10.49 -4.97
N ARG A 79 -8.19 9.43 -5.40
CA ARG A 79 -8.69 8.39 -4.50
C ARG A 79 -7.54 7.61 -3.88
N ALA A 80 -6.58 7.18 -4.68
CA ALA A 80 -5.43 6.43 -4.17
C ALA A 80 -4.52 7.30 -3.32
N ASN A 81 -4.29 8.55 -3.74
CA ASN A 81 -3.50 9.50 -2.95
C ASN A 81 -4.15 9.74 -1.60
N GLY A 82 -5.46 9.94 -1.57
CA GLY A 82 -6.21 10.11 -0.33
C GLY A 82 -6.18 8.88 0.56
N ALA A 83 -6.23 7.69 -0.04
CA ALA A 83 -6.17 6.44 0.72
C ALA A 83 -4.83 6.28 1.43
N LEU A 84 -3.73 6.61 0.75
CA LEU A 84 -2.41 6.53 1.36
C LEU A 84 -2.25 7.55 2.48
N ARG A 85 -2.79 8.76 2.29
CA ARG A 85 -2.77 9.76 3.36
C ARG A 85 -3.49 9.24 4.60
N LYS A 86 -4.63 8.59 4.42
CA LYS A 86 -5.38 8.02 5.54
C LYS A 86 -4.65 6.86 6.21
N LEU A 87 -3.83 6.14 5.48
CA LEU A 87 -3.00 5.06 6.05
C LEU A 87 -1.82 5.61 6.85
N GLY A 88 -1.57 6.89 6.79
CA GLY A 88 -0.46 7.51 7.51
C GLY A 88 0.80 7.68 6.69
N ALA A 89 0.70 7.53 5.36
CA ALA A 89 1.85 7.75 4.49
C ALA A 89 2.22 9.23 4.46
N THR A 90 3.51 9.49 4.29
CA THR A 90 4.05 10.82 4.12
C THR A 90 4.36 11.05 2.64
N GLN A 91 3.93 12.19 2.12
CA GLN A 91 4.30 12.58 0.78
C GLN A 91 5.74 13.07 0.79
N GLU A 92 6.61 12.38 0.05
CA GLU A 92 8.03 12.68 0.05
C GLU A 92 8.51 13.39 -1.20
N GLY A 93 7.75 13.34 -2.26
CA GLY A 93 8.18 13.99 -3.48
C GLY A 93 7.21 13.88 -4.62
N LEU A 94 7.57 14.55 -5.70
CA LEU A 94 6.85 14.49 -6.96
C LEU A 94 7.83 13.98 -8.02
N LEU A 95 7.47 12.90 -8.68
CA LEU A 95 8.23 12.33 -9.77
C LEU A 95 7.64 12.86 -11.05
N ARG A 96 8.37 13.77 -11.68
CA ARG A 96 7.86 14.44 -12.88
C ARG A 96 7.98 13.52 -14.07
N ARG A 97 6.89 13.38 -14.83
CA ARG A 97 6.84 12.62 -16.09
C ARG A 97 7.41 11.21 -15.93
N ALA A 98 7.00 10.55 -14.87
CA ALA A 98 7.36 9.16 -14.64
C ALA A 98 6.54 8.27 -15.58
N ARG A 99 7.10 7.12 -15.95
CA ARG A 99 6.40 6.19 -16.83
C ARG A 99 5.35 5.43 -16.03
N ALA A 100 4.11 5.54 -16.47
CA ALA A 100 2.99 4.86 -15.86
C ALA A 100 2.76 3.47 -16.48
N ALA A 101 1.89 2.68 -15.88
CA ALA A 101 1.55 1.34 -16.35
C ALA A 101 0.92 1.36 -17.75
N ASP A 102 0.25 2.47 -18.13
CA ASP A 102 -0.35 2.61 -19.45
C ASP A 102 0.66 2.95 -20.55
N GLY A 103 1.94 3.07 -20.17
CA GLY A 103 2.99 3.45 -21.12
C GLY A 103 3.15 4.94 -21.33
N GLU A 104 2.23 5.74 -20.80
CA GLU A 104 2.29 7.19 -20.88
C GLU A 104 3.19 7.77 -19.81
N PHE A 105 3.51 9.05 -19.90
CA PHE A 105 4.34 9.74 -18.93
C PHE A 105 3.48 10.72 -18.14
N HIS A 106 3.37 10.48 -16.85
CA HIS A 106 2.58 11.32 -15.95
C HIS A 106 3.39 11.64 -14.70
N ASP A 107 3.07 12.73 -14.05
CA ASP A 107 3.64 13.02 -12.75
C ASP A 107 3.07 12.05 -11.73
N GLN A 108 3.92 11.59 -10.82
CA GLN A 108 3.53 10.69 -9.76
C GLN A 108 3.93 11.27 -8.41
N VAL A 109 3.08 11.07 -7.42
CA VAL A 109 3.41 11.41 -6.04
C VAL A 109 4.12 10.22 -5.43
N LEU A 110 5.24 10.48 -4.78
CA LEU A 110 5.96 9.46 -4.01
C LEU A 110 5.51 9.54 -2.56
N TRP A 111 4.88 8.47 -2.10
CA TRP A 111 4.48 8.30 -0.72
C TRP A 111 5.37 7.28 -0.05
N ALA A 112 5.60 7.44 1.24
CA ALA A 112 6.35 6.45 2.01
C ALA A 112 5.78 6.31 3.41
N ILE A 113 5.88 5.08 3.92
CA ILE A 113 5.63 4.78 5.32
C ILE A 113 6.87 4.09 5.83
N VAL A 114 7.42 4.59 6.95
CA VAL A 114 8.58 3.96 7.59
C VAL A 114 8.13 3.23 8.84
N ALA A 115 8.87 2.18 9.19
CA ALA A 115 8.49 1.31 10.30
C ALA A 115 8.34 2.06 11.62
N THR A 116 9.22 3.03 11.88
CA THR A 116 9.17 3.81 13.12
C THR A 116 7.87 4.60 13.21
N ASP A 117 7.44 5.21 12.12
CA ASP A 117 6.17 5.96 12.10
C ASP A 117 4.99 5.02 12.29
N TRP A 118 5.06 3.85 11.69
CA TRP A 118 3.99 2.86 11.81
C TRP A 118 3.85 2.39 13.26
N ASN A 119 4.96 2.16 13.94
CA ASN A 119 4.96 1.73 15.33
C ASN A 119 4.45 2.81 16.27
N ASP A 120 4.59 4.09 15.89
CA ASP A 120 4.09 5.22 16.67
C ASP A 120 2.61 5.49 16.42
N THR A 121 2.02 4.85 15.41
CA THR A 121 0.61 5.02 15.11
C THR A 121 -0.21 4.30 16.18
N PRO A 122 -1.30 4.92 16.67
CA PRO A 122 -2.18 4.24 17.61
C PRO A 122 -2.62 2.90 17.05
N ALA A 123 -2.55 1.87 17.86
CA ALA A 123 -2.85 0.53 17.41
C ALA A 123 -4.26 0.45 16.87
N VAL A 124 -4.40 -0.09 15.67
CA VAL A 124 -5.69 -0.51 15.18
C VAL A 124 -6.12 -1.67 16.06
N HIS A 125 -7.35 -1.66 16.52
CA HIS A 125 -7.81 -2.71 17.39
C HIS A 125 -7.81 -4.03 16.70
N THR A 126 -6.78 -4.77 16.97
CA THR A 126 -6.60 -6.08 16.36
C THR A 126 -7.60 -7.08 16.88
N SER A 127 -8.19 -6.82 18.02
CA SER A 127 -9.23 -7.70 18.55
C SER A 127 -10.37 -7.89 17.59
N SER A 128 -10.59 -6.96 16.71
CA SER A 128 -11.64 -7.06 15.70
C SER A 128 -11.24 -7.85 14.48
N VAL A 129 -10.01 -8.30 14.41
CA VAL A 129 -9.43 -8.86 13.20
C VAL A 129 -9.37 -10.38 13.25
N HIS A 130 -9.82 -10.96 14.28
CA HIS A 130 -9.73 -12.41 14.45
C HIS A 130 -10.65 -13.18 13.55
#